data_db750650623c7187e91b813b5e40dc28
#
_entry.id   db750650623c7187e91b813b5e40dc28
#
_cell.length_a   1.000
_cell.length_b   1.000
_cell.length_c   1.000
_cell.angle_alpha   90.00
_cell.angle_beta   90.00
_cell.angle_gamma   90.00
#
_symmetry.space_group_name_H-M   'P 1'
#
loop_
_entity.id
_entity.type
_entity.pdbx_description
1 polymer ?
#
loop_
_entity_poly.entity_id
_entity_poly.type
_entity_poly.pdbx_seq_one_letter_code
_entity_poly.pdbx_strand_id
1 'polypeptide(L)'
;MPEELKKADAVIIGAGVIGCAIAWRLAQASFRTIVIDRGEVGGEASHAAGGMLAPLSEADSAGDFFNLCVAGRAMYADFARELQEASGIDIEYRTEGTLYLALNDHDEEELERRWEWQRTAGLNVKRLNRGCTLKLEPRLNPDLRWALKFPDDHQVNNRSMAAALHQAARSAGAEFITQCEVRRVQIESVSGIKRVTGVLTDHGFIESDVVVIAAGAWSSLLEVENQQVMAGNKIKPVRGQMVAVEMPSSAINHVVYSCRGYLVPRLGGLLIAGSTTESAGFDKRVTAGGINAIIQHAAEIFSGFDQLSISEIWAGLRPRSKDDLPVLGLDPGVGGLLYATGHYRNGILLTPITARVISELVIRGQSSIDLKPFSITRFLRP
;
A
#
# COMPACT_ATOMS: atom_id res chain seq x y z
N MET A 1 38.36 1.01 -16.82
CA MET A 1 37.63 2.03 -17.55
C MET A 1 36.86 2.84 -16.51
N PRO A 2 36.83 4.17 -16.53
CA PRO A 2 35.95 4.88 -15.62
C PRO A 2 34.52 4.43 -15.91
N GLU A 3 33.78 3.97 -14.89
CA GLU A 3 32.35 3.71 -14.99
C GLU A 3 31.67 4.97 -15.51
N GLU A 4 30.97 4.86 -16.62
CA GLU A 4 30.16 5.96 -17.15
C GLU A 4 29.19 6.40 -16.05
N LEU A 5 29.29 7.65 -15.62
CA LEU A 5 28.40 8.25 -14.64
C LEU A 5 26.96 8.13 -15.15
N LYS A 6 26.20 7.22 -14.54
CA LYS A 6 24.77 7.13 -14.86
C LYS A 6 24.09 8.43 -14.46
N LYS A 7 23.28 8.97 -15.37
CA LYS A 7 22.50 10.19 -15.15
C LYS A 7 21.02 9.92 -15.39
N ALA A 8 20.15 10.43 -14.53
CA ALA A 8 18.71 10.35 -14.64
C ALA A 8 18.07 11.72 -14.40
N ASP A 9 16.88 11.95 -14.96
CA ASP A 9 16.09 13.14 -14.65
C ASP A 9 15.40 12.95 -13.28
N ALA A 10 15.07 11.69 -12.91
CA ALA A 10 14.56 11.34 -11.60
C ALA A 10 15.07 9.96 -11.16
N VAL A 11 15.49 9.85 -9.90
CA VAL A 11 15.79 8.58 -9.22
C VAL A 11 14.70 8.27 -8.21
N ILE A 12 14.18 7.03 -8.23
CA ILE A 12 13.20 6.54 -7.27
C ILE A 12 13.84 5.45 -6.42
N ILE A 13 13.85 5.63 -5.11
CA ILE A 13 14.38 4.66 -4.16
C ILE A 13 13.24 3.78 -3.67
N GLY A 14 13.24 2.52 -4.10
CA GLY A 14 12.21 1.51 -3.77
C GLY A 14 11.33 1.14 -4.95
N ALA A 15 11.34 -0.14 -5.33
CA ALA A 15 10.56 -0.73 -6.41
C ALA A 15 9.28 -1.46 -5.90
N GLY A 16 8.65 -0.95 -4.84
CA GLY A 16 7.30 -1.35 -4.46
C GLY A 16 6.24 -0.76 -5.40
N VAL A 17 4.95 -1.07 -5.19
CA VAL A 17 3.86 -0.54 -6.04
C VAL A 17 3.86 0.98 -6.14
N ILE A 18 4.24 1.69 -5.08
CA ILE A 18 4.32 3.16 -5.06
C ILE A 18 5.44 3.64 -6.00
N GLY A 19 6.67 3.12 -5.82
CA GLY A 19 7.80 3.53 -6.67
C GLY A 19 7.61 3.16 -8.13
N CYS A 20 7.11 1.96 -8.42
CA CYS A 20 6.82 1.53 -9.79
C CYS A 20 5.74 2.40 -10.46
N ALA A 21 4.68 2.77 -9.72
CA ALA A 21 3.63 3.62 -10.25
C ALA A 21 4.10 5.06 -10.52
N ILE A 22 4.95 5.62 -9.65
CA ILE A 22 5.58 6.94 -9.88
C ILE A 22 6.50 6.86 -11.11
N ALA A 23 7.33 5.81 -11.20
CA ALA A 23 8.22 5.59 -12.34
C ALA A 23 7.45 5.51 -13.66
N TRP A 24 6.33 4.78 -13.67
CA TRP A 24 5.48 4.67 -14.84
C TRP A 24 4.97 6.05 -15.28
N ARG A 25 4.44 6.86 -14.37
CA ARG A 25 3.93 8.21 -14.70
C ARG A 25 5.03 9.17 -15.16
N LEU A 26 6.22 9.12 -14.57
CA LEU A 26 7.36 9.96 -15.00
C LEU A 26 7.89 9.52 -16.37
N ALA A 27 8.03 8.21 -16.60
CA ALA A 27 8.46 7.69 -17.89
C ALA A 27 7.45 8.01 -19.02
N GLN A 28 6.13 7.94 -18.76
CA GLN A 28 5.10 8.41 -19.70
C GLN A 28 5.25 9.90 -20.05
N ALA A 29 5.77 10.71 -19.12
CA ALA A 29 6.07 12.11 -19.33
C ALA A 29 7.48 12.34 -19.93
N SER A 30 8.14 11.28 -20.43
CA SER A 30 9.46 11.30 -21.06
C SER A 30 10.61 11.67 -20.11
N PHE A 31 10.43 11.52 -18.79
CA PHE A 31 11.54 11.63 -17.84
C PHE A 31 12.38 10.36 -17.88
N ARG A 32 13.70 10.51 -18.04
CA ARG A 32 14.64 9.41 -17.86
C ARG A 32 14.65 9.04 -16.37
N THR A 33 13.94 7.95 -16.06
CA THR A 33 13.67 7.52 -14.69
C THR A 33 14.43 6.25 -14.36
N ILE A 34 15.16 6.25 -13.23
CA ILE A 34 15.85 5.07 -12.70
C ILE A 34 15.20 4.72 -11.36
N VAL A 35 14.75 3.47 -11.22
CA VAL A 35 14.25 2.91 -9.97
C VAL A 35 15.32 1.99 -9.37
N ILE A 36 15.65 2.18 -8.10
CA ILE A 36 16.68 1.40 -7.41
C ILE A 36 16.03 0.67 -6.24
N ASP A 37 16.25 -0.64 -6.14
CA ASP A 37 15.80 -1.44 -5.01
C ASP A 37 16.90 -2.41 -4.55
N ARG A 38 17.05 -2.56 -3.25
CA ARG A 38 18.00 -3.48 -2.64
C ARG A 38 17.60 -4.96 -2.81
N GLY A 39 16.34 -5.24 -3.11
CA GLY A 39 15.78 -6.56 -3.31
C GLY A 39 15.11 -6.72 -4.66
N GLU A 40 14.09 -7.57 -4.70
CA GLU A 40 13.27 -7.81 -5.87
C GLU A 40 12.13 -6.79 -5.99
N VAL A 41 11.70 -6.51 -7.21
CA VAL A 41 10.58 -5.61 -7.47
C VAL A 41 9.31 -6.15 -6.81
N GLY A 42 8.65 -5.30 -6.03
CA GLY A 42 7.42 -5.64 -5.32
C GLY A 42 7.58 -6.63 -4.17
N GLY A 43 8.80 -7.10 -3.84
CA GLY A 43 9.06 -8.24 -2.95
C GLY A 43 8.76 -8.03 -1.46
N GLU A 44 8.42 -6.82 -1.03
CA GLU A 44 8.23 -6.48 0.38
C GLU A 44 6.74 -6.26 0.74
N ALA A 45 6.37 -5.12 1.31
CA ALA A 45 5.00 -4.84 1.73
C ALA A 45 3.98 -4.97 0.59
N SER A 46 4.38 -4.69 -0.65
CA SER A 46 3.55 -4.84 -1.84
C SER A 46 3.17 -6.30 -2.11
N HIS A 47 4.11 -7.24 -1.97
CA HIS A 47 3.87 -8.67 -2.07
C HIS A 47 2.97 -9.18 -0.95
N ALA A 48 3.24 -8.71 0.28
CA ALA A 48 2.57 -9.21 1.48
C ALA A 48 1.16 -8.66 1.70
N ALA A 49 0.73 -7.65 0.94
CA ALA A 49 -0.57 -7.01 1.11
C ALA A 49 -1.75 -7.92 0.77
N GLY A 50 -2.93 -7.63 1.35
CA GLY A 50 -4.19 -8.29 1.00
C GLY A 50 -4.86 -7.76 -0.27
N GLY A 51 -4.42 -6.63 -0.83
CA GLY A 51 -4.99 -6.05 -2.06
C GLY A 51 -6.36 -5.39 -1.91
N MET A 52 -6.79 -5.10 -0.70
CA MET A 52 -8.07 -4.45 -0.42
C MET A 52 -8.03 -2.96 -0.76
N LEU A 53 -9.11 -2.47 -1.37
CA LEU A 53 -9.36 -1.07 -1.72
C LEU A 53 -10.58 -0.60 -0.92
N ALA A 54 -10.41 -0.50 0.39
CA ALA A 54 -11.47 -0.52 1.36
C ALA A 54 -11.51 0.72 2.27
N PRO A 55 -11.67 1.94 1.69
CA PRO A 55 -11.69 3.17 2.48
C PRO A 55 -12.85 3.22 3.48
N LEU A 56 -14.01 2.59 3.18
CA LEU A 56 -15.17 2.67 4.05
C LEU A 56 -15.08 1.68 5.20
N SER A 57 -14.69 0.44 4.94
CA SER A 57 -14.57 -0.57 6.00
C SER A 57 -13.38 -0.34 6.95
N GLU A 58 -12.35 0.41 6.52
CA GLU A 58 -11.19 0.72 7.37
C GLU A 58 -11.26 2.09 8.08
N ALA A 59 -12.15 3.01 7.66
CA ALA A 59 -12.22 4.34 8.24
C ALA A 59 -13.00 4.38 9.57
N ASP A 60 -12.45 5.08 10.54
CA ASP A 60 -13.10 5.34 11.84
C ASP A 60 -13.84 6.69 11.88
N SER A 61 -13.49 7.62 10.98
CA SER A 61 -14.10 8.94 10.87
C SER A 61 -13.82 9.59 9.52
N ALA A 62 -14.59 10.62 9.18
CA ALA A 62 -14.29 11.50 8.05
C ALA A 62 -13.05 12.37 8.34
N GLY A 63 -12.37 12.85 7.30
CA GLY A 63 -11.20 13.72 7.38
C GLY A 63 -10.35 13.66 6.12
N ASP A 64 -9.24 14.40 6.10
CA ASP A 64 -8.38 14.52 4.92
C ASP A 64 -7.85 13.16 4.44
N PHE A 65 -7.51 12.27 5.37
CA PHE A 65 -7.03 10.94 5.03
C PHE A 65 -8.13 10.06 4.42
N PHE A 66 -9.32 10.08 4.99
CA PHE A 66 -10.48 9.39 4.41
C PHE A 66 -10.76 9.91 3.00
N ASN A 67 -10.76 11.23 2.80
CA ASN A 67 -10.97 11.85 1.50
C ASN A 67 -9.89 11.43 0.49
N LEU A 68 -8.62 11.36 0.89
CA LEU A 68 -7.53 10.86 0.06
C LEU A 68 -7.75 9.39 -0.32
N CYS A 69 -8.16 8.55 0.62
CA CYS A 69 -8.46 7.13 0.37
C CYS A 69 -9.64 6.94 -0.60
N VAL A 70 -10.72 7.70 -0.42
CA VAL A 70 -11.88 7.68 -1.34
C VAL A 70 -11.48 8.15 -2.74
N ALA A 71 -10.70 9.24 -2.84
CA ALA A 71 -10.18 9.72 -4.12
C ALA A 71 -9.24 8.69 -4.79
N GLY A 72 -8.38 8.02 -4.02
CA GLY A 72 -7.52 6.93 -4.51
C GLY A 72 -8.33 5.77 -5.07
N ARG A 73 -9.35 5.29 -4.33
CA ARG A 73 -10.23 4.23 -4.80
C ARG A 73 -10.98 4.61 -6.08
N ALA A 74 -11.49 5.84 -6.17
CA ALA A 74 -12.24 6.32 -7.34
C ALA A 74 -11.42 6.25 -8.64
N MET A 75 -10.10 6.27 -8.56
CA MET A 75 -9.22 6.15 -9.73
C MET A 75 -9.07 4.71 -10.24
N TYR A 76 -9.45 3.68 -9.45
CA TYR A 76 -9.05 2.31 -9.74
C TYR A 76 -9.63 1.71 -11.01
N ALA A 77 -10.86 2.04 -11.38
CA ALA A 77 -11.48 1.50 -12.60
C ALA A 77 -10.67 1.88 -13.87
N ASP A 78 -10.34 3.16 -14.00
CA ASP A 78 -9.54 3.66 -15.11
C ASP A 78 -8.07 3.22 -14.99
N PHE A 79 -7.51 3.25 -13.80
CA PHE A 79 -6.15 2.82 -13.53
C PHE A 79 -5.92 1.34 -13.86
N ALA A 80 -6.84 0.45 -13.50
CA ALA A 80 -6.75 -0.98 -13.81
C ALA A 80 -6.77 -1.24 -15.32
N ARG A 81 -7.68 -0.56 -16.05
CA ARG A 81 -7.77 -0.64 -17.51
C ARG A 81 -6.50 -0.15 -18.18
N GLU A 82 -6.03 1.07 -17.84
CA GLU A 82 -4.82 1.66 -18.39
C GLU A 82 -3.58 0.79 -18.11
N LEU A 83 -3.50 0.24 -16.89
CA LEU A 83 -2.40 -0.62 -16.50
C LEU A 83 -2.39 -1.95 -17.26
N GLN A 84 -3.56 -2.54 -17.49
CA GLN A 84 -3.69 -3.76 -18.30
C GLN A 84 -3.31 -3.50 -19.76
N GLU A 85 -3.74 -2.38 -20.35
CA GLU A 85 -3.36 -1.97 -21.70
C GLU A 85 -1.83 -1.76 -21.84
N ALA A 86 -1.20 -1.15 -20.83
CA ALA A 86 0.24 -0.85 -20.85
C ALA A 86 1.13 -2.07 -20.55
N SER A 87 0.67 -3.03 -19.75
CA SER A 87 1.47 -4.16 -19.26
C SER A 87 1.08 -5.52 -19.87
N GLY A 88 -0.15 -5.65 -20.38
CA GLY A 88 -0.74 -6.94 -20.76
C GLY A 88 -1.18 -7.80 -19.56
N ILE A 89 -1.09 -7.32 -18.31
CA ILE A 89 -1.37 -8.08 -17.09
C ILE A 89 -2.67 -7.59 -16.46
N ASP A 90 -3.63 -8.50 -16.25
CA ASP A 90 -4.84 -8.21 -15.47
C ASP A 90 -4.51 -8.22 -13.97
N ILE A 91 -4.84 -7.14 -13.28
CA ILE A 91 -4.67 -7.03 -11.83
C ILE A 91 -5.86 -7.56 -11.04
N GLU A 92 -6.79 -8.23 -11.69
CA GLU A 92 -8.00 -8.82 -11.10
C GLU A 92 -8.80 -7.78 -10.27
N TYR A 93 -9.08 -6.62 -10.88
CA TYR A 93 -9.87 -5.58 -10.21
C TYR A 93 -11.33 -6.04 -10.06
N ARG A 94 -11.75 -6.21 -8.80
CA ARG A 94 -13.05 -6.77 -8.43
C ARG A 94 -13.87 -5.80 -7.59
N THR A 95 -15.19 -5.74 -7.84
CA THR A 95 -16.12 -4.71 -7.33
C THR A 95 -17.31 -5.29 -6.58
N GLU A 96 -17.25 -6.52 -6.10
CA GLU A 96 -18.34 -7.19 -5.34
C GLU A 96 -18.68 -6.45 -4.04
N GLY A 97 -17.74 -5.68 -3.54
CA GLY A 97 -17.86 -4.99 -2.27
C GLY A 97 -17.23 -5.77 -1.11
N THR A 98 -17.33 -5.17 0.07
CA THR A 98 -16.84 -5.73 1.33
C THR A 98 -17.98 -5.97 2.30
N LEU A 99 -17.92 -7.07 3.04
CA LEU A 99 -18.78 -7.35 4.19
C LEU A 99 -17.98 -7.17 5.49
N TYR A 100 -18.57 -6.53 6.49
CA TYR A 100 -18.01 -6.45 7.83
C TYR A 100 -18.99 -7.09 8.81
N LEU A 101 -18.59 -8.18 9.46
CA LEU A 101 -19.46 -9.02 10.27
C LEU A 101 -19.45 -8.61 11.74
N ALA A 102 -20.61 -8.61 12.36
CA ALA A 102 -20.77 -8.64 13.81
C ALA A 102 -20.95 -10.09 14.27
N LEU A 103 -19.99 -10.60 15.02
CA LEU A 103 -19.95 -11.98 15.54
C LEU A 103 -20.27 -12.05 17.05
N ASN A 104 -20.07 -10.95 17.77
CA ASN A 104 -20.26 -10.82 19.23
C ASN A 104 -20.68 -9.40 19.61
N ASP A 105 -20.87 -9.11 20.89
CA ASP A 105 -21.34 -7.81 21.39
C ASP A 105 -20.37 -6.68 21.04
N HIS A 106 -19.06 -6.91 21.16
CA HIS A 106 -18.04 -5.91 20.81
C HIS A 106 -18.07 -5.55 19.32
N ASP A 107 -18.25 -6.55 18.46
CA ASP A 107 -18.35 -6.31 17.01
C ASP A 107 -19.63 -5.53 16.69
N GLU A 108 -20.75 -5.78 17.39
CA GLU A 108 -21.99 -5.02 17.21
C GLU A 108 -21.83 -3.55 17.57
N GLU A 109 -21.21 -3.25 18.71
CA GLU A 109 -20.93 -1.87 19.13
C GLU A 109 -20.08 -1.12 18.12
N GLU A 110 -19.02 -1.77 17.61
CA GLU A 110 -18.15 -1.18 16.59
C GLU A 110 -18.87 -0.94 15.27
N LEU A 111 -19.65 -1.92 14.80
CA LEU A 111 -20.40 -1.79 13.55
C LEU A 111 -21.52 -0.75 13.66
N GLU A 112 -22.19 -0.65 14.81
CA GLU A 112 -23.22 0.37 15.04
C GLU A 112 -22.61 1.78 14.97
N ARG A 113 -21.45 1.99 15.61
CA ARG A 113 -20.70 3.24 15.56
C ARG A 113 -20.34 3.61 14.11
N ARG A 114 -19.84 2.63 13.30
CA ARG A 114 -19.53 2.83 11.88
C ARG A 114 -20.76 3.16 11.06
N TRP A 115 -21.85 2.43 11.27
CA TRP A 115 -23.12 2.66 10.59
C TRP A 115 -23.63 4.07 10.81
N GLU A 116 -23.67 4.53 12.05
CA GLU A 116 -24.17 5.86 12.44
C GLU A 116 -23.44 6.98 11.70
N TRP A 117 -22.12 7.05 11.79
CA TRP A 117 -21.38 8.15 11.18
C TRP A 117 -21.40 8.07 9.65
N GLN A 118 -21.28 6.89 9.07
CA GLN A 118 -21.23 6.71 7.62
C GLN A 118 -22.59 7.00 6.98
N ARG A 119 -23.65 6.54 7.59
CA ARG A 119 -25.02 6.87 7.16
C ARG A 119 -25.28 8.38 7.23
N THR A 120 -24.86 9.02 8.30
CA THR A 120 -25.02 10.49 8.49
C THR A 120 -24.18 11.26 7.48
N ALA A 121 -23.02 10.76 7.09
CA ALA A 121 -22.18 11.32 6.04
C ALA A 121 -22.68 11.03 4.61
N GLY A 122 -23.80 10.32 4.45
CA GLY A 122 -24.37 9.99 3.14
C GLY A 122 -23.55 8.97 2.33
N LEU A 123 -22.71 8.16 2.99
CA LEU A 123 -21.89 7.16 2.33
C LEU A 123 -22.72 5.93 1.93
N ASN A 124 -22.30 5.24 0.87
CA ASN A 124 -22.97 4.04 0.38
C ASN A 124 -22.63 2.83 1.27
N VAL A 125 -23.32 2.72 2.39
CA VAL A 125 -23.21 1.61 3.33
C VAL A 125 -24.59 0.97 3.51
N LYS A 126 -24.66 -0.36 3.63
CA LYS A 126 -25.90 -1.11 3.79
C LYS A 126 -25.83 -2.01 5.01
N ARG A 127 -26.85 -1.94 5.87
CA ARG A 127 -27.02 -2.88 6.98
C ARG A 127 -27.76 -4.11 6.50
N LEU A 128 -27.19 -5.29 6.73
CA LEU A 128 -27.73 -6.58 6.33
C LEU A 128 -28.02 -7.41 7.57
N ASN A 129 -29.23 -7.98 7.65
CA ASN A 129 -29.50 -8.98 8.67
C ASN A 129 -28.79 -10.31 8.34
N ARG A 130 -28.72 -11.22 9.33
CA ARG A 130 -28.12 -12.54 9.20
C ARG A 130 -28.56 -13.30 7.94
N GLY A 131 -29.90 -13.36 7.70
CA GLY A 131 -30.45 -14.11 6.59
C GLY A 131 -30.03 -13.54 5.23
N CYS A 132 -29.98 -12.21 5.08
CA CYS A 132 -29.50 -11.54 3.87
C CYS A 132 -27.99 -11.75 3.66
N THR A 133 -27.22 -11.72 4.75
CA THR A 133 -25.76 -11.94 4.68
C THR A 133 -25.43 -13.37 4.27
N LEU A 134 -26.09 -14.36 4.84
CA LEU A 134 -25.90 -15.79 4.49
C LEU A 134 -26.41 -16.15 3.10
N LYS A 135 -27.37 -15.39 2.54
CA LYS A 135 -27.75 -15.54 1.13
C LYS A 135 -26.68 -15.05 0.17
N LEU A 136 -25.92 -14.00 0.54
CA LEU A 136 -24.81 -13.49 -0.27
C LEU A 136 -23.59 -14.43 -0.16
N GLU A 137 -23.28 -14.89 1.05
CA GLU A 137 -22.12 -15.72 1.34
C GLU A 137 -22.53 -16.89 2.24
N PRO A 138 -22.99 -18.01 1.65
CA PRO A 138 -23.56 -19.13 2.41
C PRO A 138 -22.57 -19.87 3.32
N ARG A 139 -21.26 -19.68 3.10
CA ARG A 139 -20.20 -20.33 3.88
C ARG A 139 -19.71 -19.53 5.09
N LEU A 140 -20.23 -18.33 5.28
CA LEU A 140 -19.92 -17.57 6.49
C LEU A 140 -20.45 -18.29 7.75
N ASN A 141 -19.88 -17.94 8.87
CA ASN A 141 -20.32 -18.46 10.17
C ASN A 141 -21.84 -18.28 10.33
N PRO A 142 -22.62 -19.36 10.50
CA PRO A 142 -24.06 -19.28 10.60
C PRO A 142 -24.53 -18.53 11.85
N ASP A 143 -23.68 -18.34 12.87
CA ASP A 143 -24.00 -17.64 14.10
C ASP A 143 -23.70 -16.14 14.03
N LEU A 144 -23.28 -15.60 12.87
CA LEU A 144 -23.14 -14.16 12.69
C LEU A 144 -24.47 -13.45 13.04
N ARG A 145 -24.37 -12.28 13.65
CA ARG A 145 -25.57 -11.52 14.09
C ARG A 145 -26.13 -10.68 12.94
N TRP A 146 -25.28 -9.85 12.33
CA TRP A 146 -25.60 -9.00 11.19
C TRP A 146 -24.30 -8.53 10.52
N ALA A 147 -24.40 -7.76 9.44
CA ALA A 147 -23.24 -7.24 8.74
C ALA A 147 -23.48 -5.84 8.18
N LEU A 148 -22.39 -5.09 7.97
CA LEU A 148 -22.37 -3.95 7.06
C LEU A 148 -21.84 -4.44 5.71
N LYS A 149 -22.50 -3.99 4.63
CA LYS A 149 -21.99 -4.11 3.26
C LYS A 149 -21.53 -2.75 2.76
N PHE A 150 -20.31 -2.69 2.24
CA PHE A 150 -19.71 -1.55 1.58
C PHE A 150 -19.58 -1.86 0.08
N PRO A 151 -20.61 -1.48 -0.73
CA PRO A 151 -20.62 -1.81 -2.17
C PRO A 151 -19.46 -1.20 -2.94
N ASP A 152 -18.95 -0.06 -2.44
CA ASP A 152 -17.90 0.70 -3.10
C ASP A 152 -16.48 0.33 -2.61
N ASP A 153 -16.32 -0.55 -1.64
CA ASP A 153 -15.02 -1.12 -1.30
C ASP A 153 -14.70 -2.27 -2.24
N HIS A 154 -13.54 -2.23 -2.86
CA HIS A 154 -13.12 -3.13 -3.93
C HIS A 154 -11.86 -3.92 -3.55
N GLN A 155 -11.31 -4.69 -4.48
CA GLN A 155 -10.04 -5.39 -4.30
C GLN A 155 -9.29 -5.56 -5.62
N VAL A 156 -7.98 -5.81 -5.52
CA VAL A 156 -7.09 -6.19 -6.63
C VAL A 156 -6.18 -7.34 -6.19
N ASN A 157 -5.62 -8.05 -7.13
CA ASN A 157 -4.47 -8.91 -6.87
C ASN A 157 -3.22 -8.03 -6.78
N ASN A 158 -2.73 -7.82 -5.57
CA ASN A 158 -1.60 -6.95 -5.29
C ASN A 158 -0.29 -7.44 -5.92
N ARG A 159 -0.10 -8.76 -6.07
CA ARG A 159 1.08 -9.34 -6.71
C ARG A 159 1.05 -9.13 -8.22
N SER A 160 -0.09 -9.38 -8.87
CA SER A 160 -0.30 -9.05 -10.28
C SER A 160 -0.16 -7.55 -10.54
N MET A 161 -0.67 -6.71 -9.62
CA MET A 161 -0.51 -5.25 -9.72
C MET A 161 0.96 -4.80 -9.63
N ALA A 162 1.77 -5.39 -8.77
CA ALA A 162 3.20 -5.08 -8.69
C ALA A 162 3.93 -5.47 -9.98
N ALA A 163 3.63 -6.67 -10.52
CA ALA A 163 4.18 -7.12 -11.80
C ALA A 163 3.74 -6.25 -12.98
N ALA A 164 2.46 -5.88 -13.03
CA ALA A 164 1.89 -5.01 -14.07
C ALA A 164 2.54 -3.62 -14.05
N LEU A 165 2.70 -3.01 -12.87
CA LEU A 165 3.34 -1.71 -12.70
C LEU A 165 4.82 -1.73 -13.14
N HIS A 166 5.56 -2.77 -12.77
CA HIS A 166 6.93 -2.96 -13.23
C HIS A 166 7.01 -3.04 -14.74
N GLN A 167 6.17 -3.91 -15.36
CA GLN A 167 6.13 -4.07 -16.81
C GLN A 167 5.74 -2.77 -17.52
N ALA A 168 4.70 -2.09 -17.06
CA ALA A 168 4.24 -0.81 -17.64
C ALA A 168 5.32 0.29 -17.54
N ALA A 169 5.99 0.41 -16.39
CA ALA A 169 7.07 1.37 -16.21
C ALA A 169 8.26 1.10 -17.16
N ARG A 170 8.66 -0.18 -17.28
CA ARG A 170 9.72 -0.58 -18.23
C ARG A 170 9.34 -0.33 -19.68
N SER A 171 8.13 -0.67 -20.07
CA SER A 171 7.62 -0.42 -21.42
C SER A 171 7.56 1.08 -21.75
N ALA A 172 7.36 1.94 -20.76
CA ALA A 172 7.41 3.39 -20.89
C ALA A 172 8.86 3.96 -20.87
N GLY A 173 9.90 3.14 -20.65
CA GLY A 173 11.30 3.54 -20.68
C GLY A 173 11.97 3.73 -19.31
N ALA A 174 11.32 3.37 -18.19
CA ALA A 174 11.97 3.40 -16.89
C ALA A 174 13.01 2.25 -16.76
N GLU A 175 14.20 2.58 -16.22
CA GLU A 175 15.24 1.61 -15.90
C GLU A 175 15.09 1.13 -14.45
N PHE A 176 15.33 -0.18 -14.22
CA PHE A 176 15.30 -0.78 -12.89
C PHE A 176 16.65 -1.38 -12.55
N ILE A 177 17.20 -1.00 -11.40
CA ILE A 177 18.43 -1.54 -10.81
C ILE A 177 18.03 -2.22 -9.51
N THR A 178 17.90 -3.53 -9.56
CA THR A 178 17.58 -4.38 -8.40
C THR A 178 18.84 -4.95 -7.77
N GLN A 179 18.74 -5.54 -6.57
CA GLN A 179 19.87 -6.03 -5.79
C GLN A 179 20.94 -4.95 -5.60
N CYS A 180 20.50 -3.68 -5.46
CA CYS A 180 21.36 -2.52 -5.36
C CYS A 180 20.86 -1.62 -4.22
N GLU A 181 21.71 -1.42 -3.21
CA GLU A 181 21.34 -0.62 -2.05
C GLU A 181 21.75 0.84 -2.25
N VAL A 182 20.79 1.75 -2.07
CA VAL A 182 21.09 3.17 -1.93
C VAL A 182 21.61 3.42 -0.52
N ARG A 183 22.88 3.78 -0.41
CA ARG A 183 23.54 4.07 0.86
C ARG A 183 23.16 5.45 1.39
N ARG A 184 23.10 6.45 0.50
CA ARG A 184 22.71 7.83 0.87
C ARG A 184 22.29 8.65 -0.35
N VAL A 185 21.47 9.67 -0.08
CA VAL A 185 21.19 10.75 -1.02
C VAL A 185 22.30 11.81 -0.88
N GLN A 186 22.89 12.21 -2.00
CA GLN A 186 23.89 13.28 -2.04
C GLN A 186 23.23 14.62 -2.33
N ILE A 187 23.69 15.63 -1.64
CA ILE A 187 23.24 17.01 -1.81
C ILE A 187 24.44 17.94 -1.95
N GLU A 188 24.22 19.08 -2.57
CA GLU A 188 25.13 20.21 -2.55
C GLU A 188 24.48 21.42 -1.88
N SER A 189 25.29 22.31 -1.36
CA SER A 189 24.82 23.56 -0.78
C SER A 189 25.47 24.73 -1.51
N VAL A 190 24.67 25.49 -2.26
CA VAL A 190 25.13 26.68 -2.97
C VAL A 190 24.41 27.88 -2.37
N SER A 191 25.15 28.82 -1.83
CA SER A 191 24.61 30.04 -1.18
C SER A 191 23.53 29.74 -0.11
N GLY A 192 23.72 28.64 0.65
CA GLY A 192 22.79 28.21 1.72
C GLY A 192 21.55 27.45 1.24
N ILE A 193 21.38 27.26 -0.07
CA ILE A 193 20.29 26.46 -0.66
C ILE A 193 20.82 25.04 -0.88
N LYS A 194 20.20 24.07 -0.22
CA LYS A 194 20.51 22.64 -0.40
C LYS A 194 19.69 22.04 -1.54
N ARG A 195 20.36 21.26 -2.39
CA ARG A 195 19.72 20.55 -3.52
C ARG A 195 20.29 19.15 -3.67
N VAL A 196 19.47 18.22 -4.10
CA VAL A 196 19.91 16.87 -4.48
C VAL A 196 20.86 16.95 -5.69
N THR A 197 21.93 16.14 -5.68
CA THR A 197 22.80 15.93 -6.83
C THR A 197 22.77 14.47 -7.31
N GLY A 198 22.17 13.56 -6.55
CA GLY A 198 22.04 12.16 -6.91
C GLY A 198 22.02 11.23 -5.70
N VAL A 199 22.30 9.96 -5.97
CA VAL A 199 22.37 8.92 -4.95
C VAL A 199 23.66 8.13 -5.04
N LEU A 200 24.25 7.79 -3.90
CA LEU A 200 25.35 6.84 -3.80
C LEU A 200 24.79 5.47 -3.52
N THR A 201 25.12 4.51 -4.37
CA THR A 201 24.76 3.10 -4.24
C THR A 201 26.01 2.25 -3.98
N ASP A 202 25.84 0.96 -3.73
CA ASP A 202 26.94 -0.01 -3.72
C ASP A 202 27.51 -0.32 -5.13
N HIS A 203 26.82 0.11 -6.20
CA HIS A 203 27.27 0.01 -7.59
C HIS A 203 27.79 1.34 -8.17
N GLY A 204 27.99 2.37 -7.34
CA GLY A 204 28.49 3.66 -7.78
C GLY A 204 27.48 4.80 -7.62
N PHE A 205 27.83 5.97 -8.14
CA PHE A 205 27.01 7.19 -8.06
C PHE A 205 26.07 7.33 -9.27
N ILE A 206 24.85 7.73 -9.02
CA ILE A 206 23.85 8.05 -10.06
C ILE A 206 23.46 9.52 -9.87
N GLU A 207 23.78 10.33 -10.88
CA GLU A 207 23.48 11.76 -10.91
C GLU A 207 21.98 12.01 -11.16
N SER A 208 21.34 12.85 -10.35
CA SER A 208 19.96 13.29 -10.57
C SER A 208 19.62 14.52 -9.72
N ASP A 209 18.87 15.45 -10.30
CA ASP A 209 18.35 16.63 -9.60
C ASP A 209 17.04 16.32 -8.82
N VAL A 210 16.46 15.13 -9.00
CA VAL A 210 15.22 14.69 -8.36
C VAL A 210 15.41 13.29 -7.78
N VAL A 211 15.14 13.17 -6.47
CA VAL A 211 15.12 11.87 -5.77
C VAL A 211 13.79 11.70 -5.03
N VAL A 212 13.11 10.59 -5.30
CA VAL A 212 11.86 10.22 -4.62
C VAL A 212 12.12 9.03 -3.68
N ILE A 213 11.87 9.23 -2.39
CA ILE A 213 11.97 8.17 -1.37
C ILE A 213 10.65 7.42 -1.30
N ALA A 214 10.61 6.22 -1.92
CA ALA A 214 9.49 5.28 -1.92
C ALA A 214 9.87 3.92 -1.27
N ALA A 215 10.86 3.93 -0.36
CA ALA A 215 11.51 2.75 0.22
C ALA A 215 10.69 2.08 1.35
N GLY A 216 9.39 2.36 1.48
CA GLY A 216 8.50 1.72 2.45
C GLY A 216 9.06 1.80 3.88
N ALA A 217 9.10 0.68 4.59
CA ALA A 217 9.61 0.60 5.97
C ALA A 217 11.10 0.97 6.07
N TRP A 218 11.87 0.79 5.00
CA TRP A 218 13.30 1.10 4.95
C TRP A 218 13.60 2.59 4.72
N SER A 219 12.59 3.41 4.48
CA SER A 219 12.74 4.87 4.48
C SER A 219 13.36 5.39 5.78
N SER A 220 13.21 4.65 6.88
CA SER A 220 13.80 4.98 8.17
C SER A 220 15.32 4.82 8.24
N LEU A 221 15.92 4.10 7.30
CA LEU A 221 17.36 3.79 7.27
C LEU A 221 18.15 4.65 6.29
N LEU A 222 17.45 5.41 5.42
CA LEU A 222 18.12 6.25 4.44
C LEU A 222 18.76 7.49 5.08
N GLU A 223 19.89 7.89 4.52
CA GLU A 223 20.66 9.06 4.96
C GLU A 223 20.73 10.12 3.85
N VAL A 224 20.80 11.37 4.28
CA VAL A 224 21.18 12.53 3.46
C VAL A 224 22.44 13.10 4.10
N GLU A 225 23.56 13.11 3.38
CA GLU A 225 24.87 13.60 3.89
C GLU A 225 25.27 13.06 5.28
N ASN A 226 25.11 11.81 5.58
CA ASN A 226 25.40 11.20 6.89
C ASN A 226 24.43 11.57 8.03
N GLN A 227 23.27 12.14 7.71
CA GLN A 227 22.14 12.31 8.63
C GLN A 227 20.95 11.51 8.12
N GLN A 228 20.14 10.99 9.01
CA GLN A 228 18.90 10.36 8.59
C GLN A 228 18.02 11.37 7.82
N VAL A 229 17.38 10.91 6.75
CA VAL A 229 16.34 11.70 6.07
C VAL A 229 15.30 12.15 7.09
N MET A 230 14.65 13.28 6.85
CA MET A 230 13.67 13.83 7.78
C MET A 230 12.56 12.85 8.14
N ALA A 231 12.16 11.98 7.20
CA ALA A 231 11.21 10.90 7.43
C ALA A 231 11.79 9.72 8.24
N GLY A 232 13.10 9.62 8.43
CA GLY A 232 13.78 8.45 8.98
C GLY A 232 13.23 8.00 10.33
N ASN A 233 13.21 8.88 11.32
CA ASN A 233 12.70 8.55 12.65
C ASN A 233 11.16 8.61 12.77
N LYS A 234 10.43 8.88 11.69
CA LYS A 234 8.96 9.00 11.66
C LYS A 234 8.29 7.75 11.07
N ILE A 235 9.05 6.88 10.39
CA ILE A 235 8.55 5.64 9.80
C ILE A 235 9.08 4.46 10.60
N LYS A 236 8.21 3.50 10.94
CA LYS A 236 8.56 2.27 11.65
C LYS A 236 7.99 1.06 10.91
N PRO A 237 8.73 -0.06 10.85
CA PRO A 237 8.19 -1.32 10.35
C PRO A 237 7.15 -1.89 11.33
N VAL A 238 6.02 -2.34 10.79
CA VAL A 238 5.01 -3.11 11.53
C VAL A 238 4.79 -4.42 10.80
N ARG A 239 5.18 -5.54 11.45
CA ARG A 239 5.02 -6.88 10.89
C ARG A 239 3.55 -7.27 10.81
N GLY A 240 3.15 -7.85 9.67
CA GLY A 240 1.89 -8.53 9.49
C GLY A 240 2.11 -9.89 8.86
N GLN A 241 1.63 -10.94 9.51
CA GLN A 241 1.65 -12.30 8.99
C GLN A 241 0.34 -12.61 8.29
N MET A 242 0.38 -13.50 7.31
CA MET A 242 -0.73 -13.86 6.43
C MET A 242 -0.71 -15.37 6.15
N VAL A 243 -1.88 -15.91 5.83
CA VAL A 243 -2.08 -17.30 5.41
C VAL A 243 -2.92 -17.31 4.15
N ALA A 244 -2.56 -18.13 3.17
CA ALA A 244 -3.42 -18.49 2.05
C ALA A 244 -3.80 -19.96 2.17
N VAL A 245 -5.07 -20.27 1.94
CA VAL A 245 -5.63 -21.62 1.90
C VAL A 245 -6.28 -21.89 0.56
N GLU A 246 -6.29 -23.14 0.16
CA GLU A 246 -6.96 -23.60 -1.06
C GLU A 246 -8.47 -23.74 -0.82
N MET A 247 -9.26 -23.20 -1.74
CA MET A 247 -10.72 -23.24 -1.67
C MET A 247 -11.31 -23.19 -3.09
N PRO A 248 -12.45 -23.85 -3.36
CA PRO A 248 -13.15 -23.66 -4.63
C PRO A 248 -13.44 -22.17 -4.89
N SER A 249 -13.12 -21.71 -6.09
CA SER A 249 -13.15 -20.27 -6.46
C SER A 249 -14.52 -19.59 -6.31
N SER A 250 -15.61 -20.35 -6.25
CA SER A 250 -16.97 -19.84 -6.07
C SER A 250 -17.44 -19.85 -4.61
N ALA A 251 -16.60 -20.24 -3.66
CA ALA A 251 -17.04 -20.48 -2.28
C ALA A 251 -17.27 -19.20 -1.47
N ILE A 252 -16.56 -18.11 -1.82
CA ILE A 252 -16.73 -16.75 -1.26
C ILE A 252 -16.35 -15.72 -2.32
N ASN A 253 -17.11 -14.63 -2.41
CA ASN A 253 -16.91 -13.60 -3.44
C ASN A 253 -16.51 -12.24 -2.87
N HIS A 254 -17.06 -11.88 -1.73
CA HIS A 254 -16.76 -10.60 -1.08
C HIS A 254 -15.47 -10.69 -0.25
N VAL A 255 -14.79 -9.57 -0.11
CA VAL A 255 -13.88 -9.39 1.03
C VAL A 255 -14.71 -9.39 2.30
N VAL A 256 -14.28 -10.12 3.32
CA VAL A 256 -15.00 -10.22 4.58
C VAL A 256 -14.11 -9.79 5.74
N TYR A 257 -14.56 -8.80 6.50
CA TYR A 257 -13.94 -8.30 7.72
C TYR A 257 -14.66 -8.79 8.98
N SER A 258 -13.91 -8.92 10.04
CA SER A 258 -14.36 -8.87 11.44
C SER A 258 -13.44 -7.89 12.20
N CYS A 259 -13.73 -7.59 13.46
CA CYS A 259 -12.84 -6.77 14.29
C CYS A 259 -11.43 -7.38 14.50
N ARG A 260 -11.26 -8.69 14.25
CA ARG A 260 -10.01 -9.41 14.52
C ARG A 260 -9.24 -9.83 13.28
N GLY A 261 -9.84 -9.75 12.09
CA GLY A 261 -9.18 -10.18 10.86
C GLY A 261 -10.05 -10.03 9.63
N TYR A 262 -9.54 -10.52 8.51
CA TYR A 262 -10.24 -10.46 7.24
C TYR A 262 -9.94 -11.67 6.36
N LEU A 263 -10.84 -11.93 5.42
CA LEU A 263 -10.70 -12.91 4.35
C LEU A 263 -10.77 -12.20 3.00
N VAL A 264 -9.85 -12.53 2.11
CA VAL A 264 -9.77 -11.95 0.76
C VAL A 264 -9.75 -13.07 -0.27
N PRO A 265 -10.85 -13.27 -1.03
CA PRO A 265 -10.89 -14.29 -2.08
C PRO A 265 -10.07 -13.86 -3.29
N ARG A 266 -9.41 -14.85 -3.92
CA ARG A 266 -8.65 -14.69 -5.17
C ARG A 266 -9.27 -15.52 -6.28
N LEU A 267 -9.13 -15.05 -7.51
CA LEU A 267 -9.37 -15.91 -8.68
C LEU A 267 -8.39 -17.08 -8.62
N GLY A 268 -8.79 -18.24 -9.09
CA GLY A 268 -7.95 -19.45 -9.04
C GLY A 268 -8.06 -20.26 -7.75
N GLY A 269 -8.98 -19.90 -6.81
CA GLY A 269 -9.31 -20.78 -5.69
C GLY A 269 -8.38 -20.64 -4.47
N LEU A 270 -7.88 -19.45 -4.22
CA LEU A 270 -7.18 -19.11 -2.98
C LEU A 270 -8.03 -18.19 -2.12
N LEU A 271 -7.99 -18.41 -0.82
CA LEU A 271 -8.54 -17.51 0.20
C LEU A 271 -7.42 -17.05 1.11
N ILE A 272 -7.16 -15.73 1.09
CA ILE A 272 -6.14 -15.12 1.95
C ILE A 272 -6.79 -14.71 3.27
N ALA A 273 -6.19 -15.12 4.38
CA ALA A 273 -6.58 -14.70 5.73
C ALA A 273 -5.47 -13.86 6.36
N GLY A 274 -5.87 -12.79 7.04
CA GLY A 274 -4.95 -11.88 7.72
C GLY A 274 -5.64 -11.01 8.75
N SER A 275 -4.90 -10.26 9.51
CA SER A 275 -3.45 -10.30 9.62
C SER A 275 -3.03 -10.01 11.06
N THR A 276 -1.84 -10.40 11.43
CA THR A 276 -1.26 -9.90 12.67
C THR A 276 -0.83 -8.45 12.56
N THR A 277 -0.63 -7.79 13.70
CA THR A 277 -0.07 -6.44 13.80
C THR A 277 0.95 -6.42 14.93
N GLU A 278 2.24 -6.43 14.58
CA GLU A 278 3.31 -6.71 15.54
C GLU A 278 4.45 -5.69 15.44
N SER A 279 4.93 -5.22 16.59
CA SER A 279 6.11 -4.36 16.71
C SER A 279 7.37 -5.23 16.80
N ALA A 280 7.81 -5.79 15.67
CA ALA A 280 8.94 -6.73 15.59
C ALA A 280 10.21 -6.12 14.93
N GLY A 281 10.26 -4.79 14.75
CA GLY A 281 11.34 -4.18 13.98
C GLY A 281 11.35 -4.71 12.55
N PHE A 282 12.55 -4.97 12.02
CA PHE A 282 12.74 -5.53 10.68
C PHE A 282 12.67 -7.06 10.61
N ASP A 283 12.26 -7.74 11.69
CA ASP A 283 12.09 -9.20 11.69
C ASP A 283 10.83 -9.62 10.91
N LYS A 284 11.04 -10.34 9.80
CA LYS A 284 9.99 -10.87 8.91
C LYS A 284 9.67 -12.35 9.14
N ARG A 285 10.18 -12.97 10.20
CA ARG A 285 9.91 -14.39 10.45
C ARG A 285 8.42 -14.62 10.69
N VAL A 286 7.90 -15.67 10.08
CA VAL A 286 6.57 -16.19 10.37
C VAL A 286 6.66 -17.01 11.66
N THR A 287 5.70 -16.85 12.56
CA THR A 287 5.66 -17.54 13.86
C THR A 287 4.44 -18.44 13.97
N ALA A 288 4.60 -19.59 14.63
CA ALA A 288 3.49 -20.51 14.88
C ALA A 288 2.32 -19.85 15.61
N GLY A 289 2.62 -18.96 16.60
CA GLY A 289 1.59 -18.22 17.33
C GLY A 289 0.80 -17.26 16.44
N GLY A 290 1.48 -16.53 15.54
CA GLY A 290 0.83 -15.61 14.60
C GLY A 290 -0.08 -16.34 13.61
N ILE A 291 0.41 -17.45 13.04
CA ILE A 291 -0.39 -18.26 12.11
C ILE A 291 -1.59 -18.90 12.81
N ASN A 292 -1.40 -19.46 14.00
CA ASN A 292 -2.50 -20.01 14.78
C ASN A 292 -3.59 -18.96 15.09
N ALA A 293 -3.22 -17.75 15.48
CA ALA A 293 -4.17 -16.66 15.74
C ALA A 293 -4.97 -16.30 14.47
N ILE A 294 -4.31 -16.22 13.31
CA ILE A 294 -4.99 -15.94 12.03
C ILE A 294 -5.99 -17.05 11.68
N ILE A 295 -5.60 -18.33 11.83
CA ILE A 295 -6.48 -19.46 11.54
C ILE A 295 -7.70 -19.45 12.47
N GLN A 296 -7.53 -19.20 13.76
CA GLN A 296 -8.63 -19.10 14.72
C GLN A 296 -9.60 -17.96 14.35
N HIS A 297 -9.09 -16.76 14.06
CA HIS A 297 -9.95 -15.63 13.67
C HIS A 297 -10.64 -15.88 12.33
N ALA A 298 -9.97 -16.53 11.38
CA ALA A 298 -10.56 -16.88 10.08
C ALA A 298 -11.68 -17.93 10.23
N ALA A 299 -11.52 -18.91 11.14
CA ALA A 299 -12.54 -19.91 11.44
C ALA A 299 -13.79 -19.31 12.11
N GLU A 300 -13.66 -18.20 12.83
CA GLU A 300 -14.81 -17.45 13.36
C GLU A 300 -15.61 -16.75 12.24
N ILE A 301 -14.95 -16.33 11.15
CA ILE A 301 -15.59 -15.70 9.98
C ILE A 301 -16.21 -16.77 9.07
N PHE A 302 -15.47 -17.84 8.80
CA PHE A 302 -15.77 -18.85 7.79
C PHE A 302 -15.71 -20.26 8.43
N SER A 303 -16.87 -20.90 8.57
CA SER A 303 -16.96 -22.22 9.20
C SER A 303 -16.18 -23.27 8.42
N GLY A 304 -15.28 -23.97 9.12
CA GLY A 304 -14.43 -24.99 8.52
C GLY A 304 -13.15 -24.44 7.84
N PHE A 305 -12.78 -23.20 8.09
CA PHE A 305 -11.52 -22.64 7.58
C PHE A 305 -10.30 -23.45 8.04
N ASP A 306 -10.31 -23.93 9.25
CA ASP A 306 -9.27 -24.74 9.89
C ASP A 306 -9.10 -26.15 9.25
N GLN A 307 -10.03 -26.57 8.40
CA GLN A 307 -9.96 -27.83 7.63
C GLN A 307 -9.39 -27.65 6.24
N LEU A 308 -9.14 -26.41 5.79
CA LEU A 308 -8.63 -26.12 4.46
C LEU A 308 -7.11 -26.32 4.39
N SER A 309 -6.63 -26.76 3.23
CA SER A 309 -5.19 -26.93 2.99
C SER A 309 -4.48 -25.58 2.94
N ILE A 310 -3.42 -25.42 3.72
CA ILE A 310 -2.55 -24.24 3.64
C ILE A 310 -1.74 -24.31 2.34
N SER A 311 -1.85 -23.27 1.52
CA SER A 311 -1.07 -23.09 0.29
C SER A 311 0.21 -22.30 0.55
N GLU A 312 0.12 -21.21 1.33
CA GLU A 312 1.25 -20.32 1.59
C GLU A 312 1.11 -19.60 2.95
N ILE A 313 2.25 -19.35 3.60
CA ILE A 313 2.34 -18.47 4.78
C ILE A 313 3.46 -17.47 4.55
N TRP A 314 3.22 -16.20 4.87
CA TRP A 314 4.24 -15.15 4.71
C TRP A 314 4.06 -14.02 5.72
N ALA A 315 5.06 -13.12 5.75
CA ALA A 315 4.99 -11.89 6.53
C ALA A 315 5.56 -10.72 5.73
N GLY A 316 5.08 -9.51 6.02
CA GLY A 316 5.59 -8.28 5.46
C GLY A 316 5.68 -7.17 6.49
N LEU A 317 6.42 -6.11 6.14
CA LEU A 317 6.67 -4.96 7.01
C LEU A 317 5.92 -3.74 6.46
N ARG A 318 4.82 -3.37 7.11
CA ARG A 318 4.07 -2.16 6.77
C ARG A 318 4.85 -0.92 7.21
N PRO A 319 4.99 0.10 6.33
CA PRO A 319 5.64 1.36 6.68
C PRO A 319 4.69 2.24 7.49
N ARG A 320 4.70 2.13 8.81
CA ARG A 320 3.85 2.92 9.69
C ARG A 320 4.50 4.24 10.02
N SER A 321 3.86 5.35 9.68
CA SER A 321 4.22 6.67 10.15
C SER A 321 3.80 6.89 11.62
N LYS A 322 4.31 7.93 12.25
CA LYS A 322 4.03 8.21 13.66
C LYS A 322 2.55 8.48 13.96
N ASP A 323 1.81 8.96 12.96
CA ASP A 323 0.39 9.34 13.03
C ASP A 323 -0.50 8.51 12.09
N ASP A 324 0.01 7.43 11.54
CA ASP A 324 -0.64 6.52 10.60
C ASP A 324 -0.99 7.12 9.23
N LEU A 325 -0.64 8.39 8.97
CA LEU A 325 -0.87 9.06 7.70
C LEU A 325 0.35 8.91 6.76
N PRO A 326 0.17 8.81 5.44
CA PRO A 326 1.30 8.77 4.51
C PRO A 326 2.14 10.05 4.57
N VAL A 327 3.40 9.96 4.20
CA VAL A 327 4.31 11.09 4.03
C VAL A 327 4.46 11.33 2.54
N LEU A 328 3.86 12.42 2.05
CA LEU A 328 3.80 12.78 0.64
C LEU A 328 4.28 14.21 0.43
N GLY A 329 5.10 14.43 -0.62
CA GLY A 329 5.49 15.76 -1.05
C GLY A 329 6.98 16.05 -0.89
N LEU A 330 7.32 17.33 -1.05
CA LEU A 330 8.70 17.84 -1.07
C LEU A 330 9.31 17.87 0.35
N ASP A 331 10.62 17.65 0.41
CA ASP A 331 11.42 17.98 1.59
C ASP A 331 11.51 19.52 1.73
N PRO A 332 11.24 20.09 2.91
CA PRO A 332 11.22 21.54 3.08
C PRO A 332 12.61 22.19 3.09
N GLY A 333 13.66 21.39 3.29
CA GLY A 333 15.05 21.88 3.42
C GLY A 333 15.97 21.48 2.27
N VAL A 334 15.54 20.57 1.39
CA VAL A 334 16.37 20.05 0.30
C VAL A 334 15.59 20.05 -1.02
N GLY A 335 15.95 20.94 -1.93
CA GLY A 335 15.35 20.99 -3.25
C GLY A 335 15.59 19.70 -4.04
N GLY A 336 14.56 19.22 -4.74
CA GLY A 336 14.62 17.98 -5.52
C GLY A 336 14.43 16.69 -4.72
N LEU A 337 14.31 16.74 -3.39
CA LEU A 337 14.01 15.58 -2.55
C LEU A 337 12.50 15.48 -2.27
N LEU A 338 11.90 14.31 -2.54
CA LEU A 338 10.48 14.03 -2.33
C LEU A 338 10.28 12.77 -1.50
N TYR A 339 9.16 12.73 -0.78
CA TYR A 339 8.72 11.56 -0.02
C TYR A 339 7.44 10.97 -0.61
N ALA A 340 7.39 9.65 -0.71
CA ALA A 340 6.22 8.85 -1.06
C ALA A 340 6.21 7.56 -0.22
N THR A 341 6.07 7.69 1.09
CA THR A 341 6.24 6.60 2.06
C THR A 341 5.23 6.68 3.21
N GLY A 342 5.30 5.77 4.17
CA GLY A 342 4.45 5.81 5.36
C GLY A 342 2.99 5.43 5.11
N HIS A 343 2.65 4.78 4.02
CA HIS A 343 1.28 4.43 3.63
C HIS A 343 0.62 3.39 4.54
N TYR A 344 1.36 2.78 5.45
CA TYR A 344 0.93 1.78 6.43
C TYR A 344 0.07 0.67 5.79
N ARG A 345 -1.23 0.63 6.08
CA ARG A 345 -2.17 -0.38 5.57
C ARG A 345 -2.71 -0.05 4.16
N ASN A 346 -2.62 1.21 3.73
CA ASN A 346 -3.30 1.74 2.56
C ASN A 346 -2.41 1.91 1.32
N GLY A 347 -1.22 1.27 1.28
CA GLY A 347 -0.29 1.43 0.17
C GLY A 347 -0.86 1.00 -1.18
N ILE A 348 -1.57 -0.12 -1.24
CA ILE A 348 -2.24 -0.57 -2.47
C ILE A 348 -3.32 0.44 -2.86
N LEU A 349 -4.26 0.75 -1.97
CA LEU A 349 -5.34 1.70 -2.18
C LEU A 349 -4.87 3.07 -2.70
N LEU A 350 -3.78 3.57 -2.11
CA LEU A 350 -3.26 4.92 -2.41
C LEU A 350 -2.28 4.96 -3.61
N THR A 351 -1.96 3.83 -4.24
CA THR A 351 -0.98 3.78 -5.33
C THR A 351 -1.31 4.74 -6.48
N PRO A 352 -2.52 4.75 -7.06
CA PRO A 352 -2.81 5.62 -8.21
C PRO A 352 -2.71 7.10 -7.86
N ILE A 353 -3.26 7.50 -6.72
CA ILE A 353 -3.28 8.91 -6.30
C ILE A 353 -1.89 9.39 -5.85
N THR A 354 -1.10 8.53 -5.19
CA THR A 354 0.29 8.85 -4.84
C THR A 354 1.14 9.06 -6.09
N ALA A 355 1.02 8.15 -7.05
CA ALA A 355 1.75 8.28 -8.32
C ALA A 355 1.40 9.59 -9.03
N ARG A 356 0.11 9.94 -9.08
CA ARG A 356 -0.37 11.18 -9.68
C ARG A 356 0.24 12.41 -8.98
N VAL A 357 0.06 12.55 -7.68
CA VAL A 357 0.47 13.78 -6.97
C VAL A 357 2.00 13.95 -6.92
N ILE A 358 2.76 12.86 -6.81
CA ILE A 358 4.23 12.94 -6.82
C ILE A 358 4.74 13.27 -8.23
N SER A 359 4.20 12.66 -9.29
CA SER A 359 4.59 13.03 -10.65
C SER A 359 4.19 14.46 -11.01
N GLU A 360 3.04 14.96 -10.56
CA GLU A 360 2.65 16.36 -10.73
C GLU A 360 3.66 17.32 -10.06
N LEU A 361 4.12 17.00 -8.84
CA LEU A 361 5.14 17.79 -8.14
C LEU A 361 6.46 17.81 -8.91
N VAL A 362 6.89 16.67 -9.45
CA VAL A 362 8.13 16.57 -10.23
C VAL A 362 8.01 17.34 -11.56
N ILE A 363 6.91 17.16 -12.29
CA ILE A 363 6.73 17.71 -13.65
C ILE A 363 6.34 19.19 -13.64
N ARG A 364 5.49 19.60 -12.68
CA ARG A 364 4.84 20.92 -12.67
C ARG A 364 5.18 21.77 -11.45
N GLY A 365 5.87 21.21 -10.47
CA GLY A 365 6.18 21.89 -9.20
C GLY A 365 4.98 22.09 -8.26
N GLN A 366 3.79 21.56 -8.62
CA GLN A 366 2.57 21.70 -7.83
C GLN A 366 1.70 20.46 -7.93
N SER A 367 0.96 20.12 -6.87
CA SER A 367 0.00 19.02 -6.82
C SER A 367 -1.42 19.52 -7.04
N SER A 368 -2.26 18.69 -7.69
CA SER A 368 -3.69 18.92 -7.87
C SER A 368 -4.51 18.72 -6.58
N ILE A 369 -3.90 18.19 -5.52
CA ILE A 369 -4.49 17.92 -4.21
C ILE A 369 -3.66 18.65 -3.16
N ASP A 370 -4.32 19.19 -2.12
CA ASP A 370 -3.61 19.72 -0.95
C ASP A 370 -2.89 18.61 -0.19
N LEU A 371 -1.56 18.63 -0.24
CA LEU A 371 -0.70 17.67 0.44
C LEU A 371 -0.26 18.15 1.83
N LYS A 372 -0.68 19.33 2.29
CA LYS A 372 -0.30 19.88 3.60
C LYS A 372 -0.58 18.93 4.77
N PRO A 373 -1.73 18.20 4.83
CA PRO A 373 -1.98 17.22 5.88
C PRO A 373 -1.01 16.02 5.84
N PHE A 374 -0.41 15.74 4.68
CA PHE A 374 0.48 14.59 4.45
C PHE A 374 1.95 14.99 4.34
N SER A 375 2.27 16.28 4.41
CA SER A 375 3.64 16.79 4.35
C SER A 375 4.45 16.32 5.56
N ILE A 376 5.74 16.05 5.34
CA ILE A 376 6.71 15.74 6.41
C ILE A 376 6.80 16.87 7.45
N THR A 377 6.48 18.11 7.07
CA THR A 377 6.53 19.28 7.94
C THR A 377 5.58 19.21 9.13
N ARG A 378 4.53 18.36 9.07
CA ARG A 378 3.62 18.12 10.18
C ARG A 378 4.31 17.57 11.44
N PHE A 379 5.46 16.93 11.26
CA PHE A 379 6.28 16.41 12.35
C PHE A 379 7.34 17.39 12.88
N LEU A 380 7.44 18.58 12.29
CA LEU A 380 8.36 19.64 12.72
C LEU A 380 7.73 20.59 13.75
N ARG A 381 6.41 20.51 13.91
CA ARG A 381 5.72 21.30 14.96
C ARG A 381 5.95 20.63 16.31
N PRO A 382 6.30 21.42 17.34
CA PRO A 382 6.56 20.90 18.70
C PRO A 382 5.32 20.25 19.32
#